data_417373666ce158e185a5bfb18d0211cb
#
_entry.id   417373666ce158e185a5bfb18d0211cb
#
_cell.length_a   1.000
_cell.length_b   1.000
_cell.length_c   1.000
_cell.angle_alpha   90.00
_cell.angle_beta   90.00
_cell.angle_gamma   90.00
#
_symmetry.space_group_name_H-M   'P 1'
#
loop_
_entity.id
_entity.type
_entity.pdbx_description
1 polymer ?
#
loop_
_entity_poly.entity_id
_entity_poly.type
_entity_poly.pdbx_seq_one_letter_code
_entity_poly.pdbx_strand_id
1 'polypeptide(L)'
;MNRSKATNVRWRILLIVLLLGFIAYVYRANLSVVGKFMMDDLGISQIELGWLLSAFIWGYTIFQFPGGLFSQLIGPRKTLVVVTLGSSLITLLTGLIVLSSASLVLLIPLILVSRFLLGAFQGPLFPAVGGGVIARWFPVGSWALPNGMSSTSLALGSAATPPLITLIVIYFGWQASFFLLSILGVIGSVIWWKYARDWPNEHPDVNAEELKLIGNNNLGDNQITWSLIKNVLTNTNVLLLSLSYLCMNYVFYIFFSWLFIYLVNERNFSILEGGFLASLPFLMGAIGATVGGYMCDRLQKKVGPTWGHRIPVILGLIPSGACLIFGSITQNPYLAVVSLALCFGFIQLTEGPYWSTIAFVSRENAQAGGGVLNTGGNLGGVIATPLIPILVAQFDWVIALSSGAVFAVMGLVFFMFINFKENINNGEMRK
;
A
#
# COMPACT_ATOMS: atom_id res chain seq x y z
N MET A 1 24.18 -23.93 34.85
CA MET A 1 22.88 -23.27 34.62
C MET A 1 22.54 -23.37 33.13
N ASN A 2 21.62 -24.25 32.76
CA ASN A 2 21.11 -24.31 31.39
C ASN A 2 20.39 -22.99 31.08
N ARG A 3 21.01 -22.14 30.26
CA ARG A 3 20.32 -20.93 29.75
C ARG A 3 19.18 -21.41 28.84
N SER A 4 17.95 -21.30 29.32
CA SER A 4 16.78 -21.56 28.47
C SER A 4 16.86 -20.59 27.26
N LYS A 5 16.72 -21.12 26.04
CA LYS A 5 16.71 -20.28 24.82
C LYS A 5 15.46 -19.40 24.84
N ALA A 6 15.58 -18.16 24.31
CA ALA A 6 14.42 -17.28 24.13
C ALA A 6 13.34 -18.00 23.29
N THR A 7 12.10 -17.92 23.70
CA THR A 7 10.97 -18.38 22.90
C THR A 7 10.81 -17.44 21.68
N ASN A 8 10.33 -17.96 20.56
CA ASN A 8 10.19 -17.17 19.33
C ASN A 8 8.76 -16.67 19.11
N VAL A 9 8.07 -16.29 20.19
CA VAL A 9 6.67 -15.85 20.13
C VAL A 9 6.51 -14.59 19.29
N ARG A 10 7.44 -13.62 19.39
CA ARG A 10 7.41 -12.40 18.56
C ARG A 10 7.37 -12.68 17.05
N TRP A 11 8.03 -13.73 16.59
CA TRP A 11 8.01 -14.12 15.19
C TRP A 11 6.69 -14.78 14.78
N ARG A 12 6.03 -15.51 15.69
CA ARG A 12 4.69 -16.05 15.45
C ARG A 12 3.65 -14.93 15.38
N ILE A 13 3.75 -13.93 16.28
CA ILE A 13 2.93 -12.72 16.24
C ILE A 13 3.12 -12.00 14.90
N LEU A 14 4.36 -11.81 14.48
CA LEU A 14 4.66 -11.21 13.18
C LEU A 14 4.05 -12.02 12.03
N LEU A 15 4.19 -13.33 12.01
CA LEU A 15 3.63 -14.18 10.97
C LEU A 15 2.12 -13.99 10.81
N ILE A 16 1.37 -13.90 11.93
CA ILE A 16 -0.07 -13.65 11.89
C ILE A 16 -0.34 -12.24 11.34
N VAL A 17 0.42 -11.22 11.73
CA VAL A 17 0.31 -9.86 11.19
C VAL A 17 0.56 -9.85 9.68
N LEU A 18 1.57 -10.59 9.20
CA LEU A 18 1.86 -10.73 7.76
C LEU A 18 0.66 -11.35 7.03
N LEU A 19 0.04 -12.38 7.62
CA LEU A 19 -1.17 -12.99 7.06
C LEU A 19 -2.34 -11.99 7.00
N LEU A 20 -2.57 -11.22 8.06
CA LEU A 20 -3.62 -10.19 8.09
C LEU A 20 -3.35 -9.09 7.05
N GLY A 21 -2.10 -8.67 6.89
CA GLY A 21 -1.68 -7.71 5.87
C GLY A 21 -1.92 -8.24 4.45
N PHE A 22 -1.54 -9.50 4.20
CA PHE A 22 -1.82 -10.18 2.94
C PHE A 22 -3.32 -10.20 2.61
N ILE A 23 -4.16 -10.63 3.55
CA ILE A 23 -5.62 -10.66 3.39
C ILE A 23 -6.17 -9.25 3.12
N ALA A 24 -5.70 -8.24 3.84
CA ALA A 24 -6.13 -6.85 3.66
C ALA A 24 -5.85 -6.35 2.22
N TYR A 25 -4.71 -6.73 1.64
CA TYR A 25 -4.40 -6.37 0.27
C TYR A 25 -5.22 -7.16 -0.77
N VAL A 26 -5.53 -8.41 -0.48
CA VAL A 26 -6.47 -9.18 -1.32
C VAL A 26 -7.87 -8.53 -1.33
N TYR A 27 -8.40 -8.07 -0.18
CA TYR A 27 -9.64 -7.29 -0.14
C TYR A 27 -9.58 -6.03 -1.00
N ARG A 28 -8.47 -5.29 -0.87
CA ARG A 28 -8.25 -4.04 -1.59
C ARG A 28 -8.23 -4.24 -3.10
N ALA A 29 -7.49 -5.25 -3.58
CA ALA A 29 -7.28 -5.52 -4.99
C ALA A 29 -8.40 -6.36 -5.63
N ASN A 30 -9.28 -7.00 -4.85
CA ASN A 30 -10.36 -7.85 -5.38
C ASN A 30 -11.18 -7.14 -6.46
N LEU A 31 -11.62 -5.91 -6.19
CA LEU A 31 -12.49 -5.17 -7.12
C LEU A 31 -11.79 -4.83 -8.45
N SER A 32 -10.46 -4.70 -8.49
CA SER A 32 -9.74 -4.43 -9.74
C SER A 32 -9.80 -5.61 -10.74
N VAL A 33 -10.01 -6.83 -10.24
CA VAL A 33 -10.20 -8.03 -11.06
C VAL A 33 -11.69 -8.27 -11.31
N VAL A 34 -12.49 -8.32 -10.23
CA VAL A 34 -13.95 -8.57 -10.30
C VAL A 34 -14.68 -7.48 -11.10
N GLY A 35 -14.15 -6.27 -11.10
CA GLY A 35 -14.74 -5.14 -11.83
C GLY A 35 -14.99 -5.38 -13.30
N LYS A 36 -14.13 -6.20 -13.97
CA LYS A 36 -14.37 -6.63 -15.36
C LYS A 36 -15.71 -7.37 -15.50
N PHE A 37 -15.95 -8.32 -14.61
CA PHE A 37 -17.17 -9.15 -14.62
C PHE A 37 -18.39 -8.35 -14.17
N MET A 38 -18.22 -7.41 -13.24
CA MET A 38 -19.29 -6.49 -12.84
C MET A 38 -19.71 -5.58 -14.00
N MET A 39 -18.79 -5.10 -14.83
CA MET A 39 -19.12 -4.33 -16.03
C MET A 39 -19.94 -5.17 -17.01
N ASP A 40 -19.55 -6.41 -17.24
CA ASP A 40 -20.22 -7.29 -18.20
C ASP A 40 -21.62 -7.73 -17.71
N ASP A 41 -21.75 -8.11 -16.43
CA ASP A 41 -22.99 -8.69 -15.89
C ASP A 41 -23.99 -7.63 -15.42
N LEU A 42 -23.52 -6.52 -14.84
CA LEU A 42 -24.37 -5.48 -14.26
C LEU A 42 -24.54 -4.26 -15.17
N GLY A 43 -23.79 -4.18 -16.28
CA GLY A 43 -23.82 -3.04 -17.19
C GLY A 43 -23.19 -1.76 -16.59
N ILE A 44 -22.32 -1.89 -15.58
CA ILE A 44 -21.58 -0.77 -14.98
C ILE A 44 -20.53 -0.27 -15.98
N SER A 45 -20.50 1.03 -16.22
CA SER A 45 -19.49 1.65 -17.08
C SER A 45 -18.10 1.62 -16.43
N GLN A 46 -17.06 1.71 -17.27
CA GLN A 46 -15.68 1.78 -16.79
C GLN A 46 -15.44 3.02 -15.92
N ILE A 47 -16.13 4.12 -16.19
CA ILE A 47 -16.06 5.36 -15.37
C ILE A 47 -16.66 5.12 -13.99
N GLU A 48 -17.84 4.49 -13.90
CA GLU A 48 -18.47 4.16 -12.63
C GLU A 48 -17.57 3.22 -11.81
N LEU A 49 -16.97 2.21 -12.43
CA LEU A 49 -16.00 1.34 -11.77
C LEU A 49 -14.81 2.15 -11.23
N GLY A 50 -14.31 3.14 -11.96
CA GLY A 50 -13.26 4.05 -11.50
C GLY A 50 -13.63 4.78 -10.22
N TRP A 51 -14.88 5.26 -10.09
CA TRP A 51 -15.37 5.89 -8.86
C TRP A 51 -15.50 4.88 -7.71
N LEU A 52 -15.94 3.64 -7.97
CA LEU A 52 -16.01 2.57 -6.97
C LEU A 52 -14.62 2.21 -6.41
N LEU A 53 -13.60 2.15 -7.28
CA LEU A 53 -12.21 1.93 -6.87
C LEU A 53 -11.66 3.11 -6.06
N SER A 54 -11.93 4.34 -6.50
CA SER A 54 -11.52 5.58 -5.82
C SER A 54 -12.15 5.71 -4.43
N ALA A 55 -13.40 5.30 -4.26
CA ALA A 55 -14.10 5.39 -2.97
C ALA A 55 -13.36 4.66 -1.85
N PHE A 56 -12.77 3.50 -2.14
CA PHE A 56 -11.90 2.81 -1.17
C PHE A 56 -10.72 3.68 -0.75
N ILE A 57 -10.04 4.29 -1.73
CA ILE A 57 -8.83 5.09 -1.48
C ILE A 57 -9.18 6.33 -0.66
N TRP A 58 -10.32 6.97 -0.93
CA TRP A 58 -10.85 8.07 -0.12
C TRP A 58 -11.04 7.66 1.33
N GLY A 59 -11.77 6.57 1.58
CA GLY A 59 -11.99 6.06 2.94
C GLY A 59 -10.67 5.74 3.64
N TYR A 60 -9.76 5.05 2.96
CA TYR A 60 -8.44 4.70 3.48
C TYR A 60 -7.62 5.96 3.86
N THR A 61 -7.56 6.95 2.96
CA THR A 61 -6.77 8.17 3.14
C THR A 61 -7.28 9.02 4.30
N ILE A 62 -8.60 9.23 4.38
CA ILE A 62 -9.24 10.04 5.42
C ILE A 62 -9.06 9.39 6.80
N PHE A 63 -9.24 8.07 6.89
CA PHE A 63 -9.20 7.35 8.16
C PHE A 63 -7.82 6.84 8.58
N GLN A 64 -6.78 7.11 7.82
CA GLN A 64 -5.41 6.67 8.16
C GLN A 64 -4.86 7.38 9.40
N PHE A 65 -4.99 8.70 9.47
CA PHE A 65 -4.55 9.48 10.63
C PHE A 65 -5.45 9.25 11.86
N PRO A 66 -6.79 9.39 11.78
CA PRO A 66 -7.67 9.02 12.89
C PRO A 66 -7.49 7.58 13.36
N GLY A 67 -7.22 6.67 12.42
CA GLY A 67 -6.95 5.26 12.70
C GLY A 67 -5.68 5.03 13.50
N GLY A 68 -4.66 5.84 13.27
CA GLY A 68 -3.43 5.84 14.10
C GLY A 68 -3.72 6.22 15.55
N LEU A 69 -4.50 7.29 15.77
CA LEU A 69 -4.95 7.70 17.11
C LEU A 69 -5.82 6.63 17.78
N PHE A 70 -6.75 6.05 17.03
CA PHE A 70 -7.59 4.95 17.51
C PHE A 70 -6.74 3.76 17.97
N SER A 71 -5.71 3.40 17.21
CA SER A 71 -4.79 2.32 17.55
C SER A 71 -3.99 2.61 18.85
N GLN A 72 -3.64 3.86 19.10
CA GLN A 72 -2.99 4.24 20.36
C GLN A 72 -3.95 4.12 21.55
N LEU A 73 -5.23 4.50 21.40
CA LEU A 73 -6.21 4.50 22.47
C LEU A 73 -6.64 3.08 22.89
N ILE A 74 -6.93 2.20 21.95
CA ILE A 74 -7.50 0.88 22.25
C ILE A 74 -6.49 -0.27 22.21
N GLY A 75 -5.27 0.01 21.78
CA GLY A 75 -4.20 -0.96 21.58
C GLY A 75 -4.23 -1.65 20.22
N PRO A 76 -3.07 -2.13 19.72
CA PRO A 76 -2.94 -2.73 18.39
C PRO A 76 -3.71 -4.05 18.25
N ARG A 77 -3.84 -4.83 19.34
CA ARG A 77 -4.60 -6.11 19.31
C ARG A 77 -6.06 -5.89 18.93
N LYS A 78 -6.75 -4.99 19.63
CA LYS A 78 -8.16 -4.67 19.35
C LYS A 78 -8.31 -3.97 18.02
N THR A 79 -7.39 -3.05 17.68
CA THR A 79 -7.42 -2.34 16.40
C THR A 79 -7.36 -3.30 15.21
N LEU A 80 -6.45 -4.27 15.21
CA LEU A 80 -6.35 -5.23 14.12
C LEU A 80 -7.58 -6.15 14.01
N VAL A 81 -8.24 -6.46 15.14
CA VAL A 81 -9.55 -7.14 15.10
C VAL A 81 -10.61 -6.27 14.42
N VAL A 82 -10.71 -4.99 14.80
CA VAL A 82 -11.66 -4.05 14.17
C VAL A 82 -11.38 -3.92 12.67
N VAL A 83 -10.11 -3.79 12.29
CA VAL A 83 -9.68 -3.73 10.88
C VAL A 83 -10.13 -4.99 10.12
N THR A 84 -9.81 -6.16 10.64
CA THR A 84 -10.04 -7.43 9.90
C THR A 84 -11.51 -7.85 9.92
N LEU A 85 -12.21 -7.79 11.06
CA LEU A 85 -13.64 -8.09 11.13
C LEU A 85 -14.48 -7.05 10.40
N GLY A 86 -14.17 -5.77 10.56
CA GLY A 86 -14.85 -4.69 9.84
C GLY A 86 -14.69 -4.85 8.33
N SER A 87 -13.47 -5.13 7.85
CA SER A 87 -13.22 -5.41 6.43
C SER A 87 -13.99 -6.65 5.95
N SER A 88 -14.01 -7.73 6.75
CA SER A 88 -14.76 -8.96 6.43
C SER A 88 -16.25 -8.70 6.32
N LEU A 89 -16.83 -7.98 7.29
CA LEU A 89 -18.25 -7.64 7.30
C LEU A 89 -18.64 -6.78 6.10
N ILE A 90 -17.87 -5.72 5.82
CA ILE A 90 -18.13 -4.85 4.67
C ILE A 90 -17.97 -5.61 3.34
N THR A 91 -17.00 -6.52 3.25
CA THR A 91 -16.82 -7.37 2.06
C THR A 91 -18.02 -8.33 1.89
N LEU A 92 -18.50 -8.94 2.99
CA LEU A 92 -19.71 -9.76 2.99
C LEU A 92 -20.94 -8.95 2.53
N LEU A 93 -21.13 -7.75 3.10
CA LEU A 93 -22.23 -6.86 2.73
C LEU A 93 -22.16 -6.47 1.24
N THR A 94 -20.94 -6.21 0.73
CA THR A 94 -20.76 -5.95 -0.71
C THR A 94 -21.23 -7.16 -1.55
N GLY A 95 -20.86 -8.39 -1.13
CA GLY A 95 -21.34 -9.63 -1.78
C GLY A 95 -22.86 -9.76 -1.78
N LEU A 96 -23.52 -9.42 -0.66
CA LEU A 96 -24.98 -9.42 -0.54
C LEU A 96 -25.64 -8.32 -1.40
N ILE A 97 -25.05 -7.13 -1.44
CA ILE A 97 -25.52 -6.01 -2.27
C ILE A 97 -25.53 -6.42 -3.76
N VAL A 98 -24.46 -7.02 -4.26
CA VAL A 98 -24.35 -7.40 -5.67
C VAL A 98 -25.24 -8.59 -6.04
N LEU A 99 -25.68 -9.41 -5.09
CA LEU A 99 -26.66 -10.47 -5.30
C LEU A 99 -28.11 -9.95 -5.23
N SER A 100 -28.31 -8.73 -4.72
CA SER A 100 -29.66 -8.17 -4.63
C SER A 100 -30.18 -7.82 -6.02
N SER A 101 -31.48 -7.96 -6.22
CA SER A 101 -32.18 -7.52 -7.45
C SER A 101 -32.41 -6.01 -7.52
N ALA A 102 -31.60 -5.23 -6.80
CA ALA A 102 -31.70 -3.77 -6.76
C ALA A 102 -31.38 -3.16 -8.15
N SER A 103 -32.06 -2.07 -8.49
CA SER A 103 -31.74 -1.33 -9.71
C SER A 103 -30.32 -0.73 -9.62
N LEU A 104 -29.66 -0.51 -10.76
CA LEU A 104 -28.32 0.10 -10.83
C LEU A 104 -28.26 1.45 -10.10
N VAL A 105 -29.33 2.23 -10.14
CA VAL A 105 -29.44 3.53 -9.43
C VAL A 105 -29.22 3.38 -7.93
N LEU A 106 -29.64 2.29 -7.32
CA LEU A 106 -29.43 2.00 -5.91
C LEU A 106 -28.15 1.19 -5.67
N LEU A 107 -27.82 0.29 -6.56
CA LEU A 107 -26.70 -0.64 -6.44
C LEU A 107 -25.35 0.10 -6.39
N ILE A 108 -25.12 1.03 -7.33
CA ILE A 108 -23.84 1.77 -7.42
C ILE A 108 -23.56 2.59 -6.16
N PRO A 109 -24.49 3.44 -5.62
CA PRO A 109 -24.26 4.13 -4.36
C PRO A 109 -23.99 3.21 -3.17
N LEU A 110 -24.69 2.07 -3.09
CA LEU A 110 -24.48 1.10 -1.99
C LEU A 110 -23.07 0.48 -2.06
N ILE A 111 -22.62 0.10 -3.27
CA ILE A 111 -21.25 -0.42 -3.44
C ILE A 111 -20.23 0.70 -3.14
N LEU A 112 -20.47 1.94 -3.58
CA LEU A 112 -19.59 3.07 -3.32
C LEU A 112 -19.41 3.30 -1.82
N VAL A 113 -20.51 3.31 -1.05
CA VAL A 113 -20.47 3.45 0.41
C VAL A 113 -19.74 2.24 1.04
N SER A 114 -20.01 1.02 0.58
CA SER A 114 -19.32 -0.16 1.09
C SER A 114 -17.81 -0.11 0.82
N ARG A 115 -17.39 0.35 -0.36
CA ARG A 115 -15.96 0.52 -0.70
C ARG A 115 -15.30 1.61 0.16
N PHE A 116 -15.98 2.74 0.37
CA PHE A 116 -15.49 3.78 1.27
C PHE A 116 -15.32 3.27 2.70
N LEU A 117 -16.31 2.56 3.22
CA LEU A 117 -16.24 1.96 4.57
C LEU A 117 -15.14 0.91 4.66
N LEU A 118 -14.94 0.07 3.63
CA LEU A 118 -13.83 -0.87 3.58
C LEU A 118 -12.49 -0.14 3.71
N GLY A 119 -12.32 0.97 2.98
CA GLY A 119 -11.14 1.84 3.11
C GLY A 119 -10.98 2.40 4.51
N ALA A 120 -12.06 2.92 5.09
CA ALA A 120 -12.08 3.47 6.45
C ALA A 120 -11.65 2.44 7.50
N PHE A 121 -12.17 1.21 7.43
CA PHE A 121 -11.75 0.12 8.33
C PHE A 121 -10.28 -0.29 8.14
N GLN A 122 -9.71 -0.17 6.93
CA GLN A 122 -8.32 -0.49 6.67
C GLN A 122 -7.34 0.64 7.00
N GLY A 123 -7.82 1.88 7.18
CA GLY A 123 -6.99 3.03 7.52
C GLY A 123 -6.04 2.80 8.72
N PRO A 124 -6.52 2.22 9.84
CA PRO A 124 -5.69 1.95 11.02
C PRO A 124 -4.63 0.85 10.86
N LEU A 125 -4.65 0.06 9.76
CA LEU A 125 -3.81 -1.14 9.60
C LEU A 125 -2.31 -0.84 9.77
N PHE A 126 -1.78 0.09 9.00
CA PHE A 126 -0.35 0.41 9.03
C PHE A 126 0.11 0.98 10.38
N PRO A 127 -0.59 1.96 10.97
CA PRO A 127 -0.25 2.44 12.30
C PRO A 127 -0.28 1.34 13.37
N ALA A 128 -1.28 0.44 13.32
CA ALA A 128 -1.41 -0.65 14.27
C ALA A 128 -0.29 -1.68 14.13
N VAL A 129 0.18 -1.95 12.93
CA VAL A 129 1.29 -2.90 12.68
C VAL A 129 2.62 -2.28 13.07
N GLY A 130 3.03 -1.17 12.46
CA GLY A 130 4.34 -0.58 12.63
C GLY A 130 4.54 0.05 14.01
N GLY A 131 3.70 1.02 14.34
CA GLY A 131 3.76 1.75 15.62
C GLY A 131 3.17 0.96 16.80
N GLY A 132 2.27 0.02 16.52
CA GLY A 132 1.61 -0.78 17.54
C GLY A 132 2.34 -2.11 17.84
N VAL A 133 2.21 -3.10 16.94
CA VAL A 133 2.71 -4.46 17.19
C VAL A 133 4.24 -4.51 17.14
N ILE A 134 4.85 -4.03 16.05
CA ILE A 134 6.30 -4.15 15.85
C ILE A 134 7.07 -3.40 16.94
N ALA A 135 6.63 -2.19 17.26
CA ALA A 135 7.27 -1.37 18.27
C ALA A 135 7.22 -1.97 19.69
N ARG A 136 6.21 -2.80 20.01
CA ARG A 136 6.05 -3.45 21.31
C ARG A 136 6.74 -4.81 21.39
N TRP A 137 6.76 -5.57 20.27
CA TRP A 137 7.20 -6.96 20.25
C TRP A 137 8.66 -7.16 19.80
N PHE A 138 9.30 -6.14 19.25
CA PHE A 138 10.68 -6.22 18.75
C PHE A 138 11.59 -5.21 19.46
N PRO A 139 12.88 -5.57 19.71
CA PRO A 139 13.83 -4.67 20.36
C PRO A 139 13.99 -3.35 19.60
N VAL A 140 14.21 -2.25 20.32
CA VAL A 140 14.57 -0.96 19.70
C VAL A 140 15.83 -1.16 18.84
N GLY A 141 15.81 -0.64 17.63
CA GLY A 141 16.88 -0.83 16.63
C GLY A 141 16.77 -2.08 15.76
N SER A 142 15.77 -2.96 16.02
CA SER A 142 15.52 -4.16 15.20
C SER A 142 14.17 -4.11 14.47
N TRP A 143 13.58 -2.93 14.29
CA TRP A 143 12.25 -2.77 13.68
C TRP A 143 12.26 -2.81 12.16
N ALA A 144 13.42 -2.56 11.53
CA ALA A 144 13.53 -2.50 10.07
C ALA A 144 13.13 -3.82 9.40
N LEU A 145 13.63 -4.95 9.90
CA LEU A 145 13.32 -6.26 9.35
C LEU A 145 11.82 -6.64 9.46
N PRO A 146 11.16 -6.55 10.63
CA PRO A 146 9.72 -6.79 10.73
C PRO A 146 8.86 -5.87 9.86
N ASN A 147 9.20 -4.59 9.76
CA ASN A 147 8.51 -3.66 8.86
C ASN A 147 8.72 -4.02 7.38
N GLY A 148 9.95 -4.38 7.00
CA GLY A 148 10.26 -4.86 5.65
C GLY A 148 9.48 -6.13 5.29
N MET A 149 9.41 -7.10 6.21
CA MET A 149 8.59 -8.31 6.02
C MET A 149 7.11 -7.96 5.88
N SER A 150 6.60 -6.99 6.64
CA SER A 150 5.22 -6.52 6.51
C SER A 150 4.98 -5.93 5.12
N SER A 151 5.85 -5.07 4.62
CA SER A 151 5.76 -4.52 3.26
C SER A 151 5.81 -5.61 2.18
N THR A 152 6.69 -6.61 2.36
CA THR A 152 6.76 -7.77 1.45
C THR A 152 5.45 -8.56 1.44
N SER A 153 4.81 -8.77 2.60
CA SER A 153 3.52 -9.46 2.70
C SER A 153 2.43 -8.73 1.90
N LEU A 154 2.41 -7.40 1.96
CA LEU A 154 1.46 -6.58 1.20
C LEU A 154 1.70 -6.68 -0.31
N ALA A 155 2.97 -6.66 -0.73
CA ALA A 155 3.34 -6.85 -2.13
C ALA A 155 2.94 -8.25 -2.64
N LEU A 156 3.14 -9.28 -1.82
CA LEU A 156 2.69 -10.65 -2.13
C LEU A 156 1.16 -10.74 -2.21
N GLY A 157 0.43 -10.05 -1.33
CA GLY A 157 -1.02 -9.94 -1.40
C GLY A 157 -1.48 -9.33 -2.72
N SER A 158 -0.84 -8.23 -3.15
CA SER A 158 -1.11 -7.60 -4.45
C SER A 158 -0.83 -8.52 -5.62
N ALA A 159 0.32 -9.22 -5.60
CA ALA A 159 0.72 -10.13 -6.67
C ALA A 159 -0.18 -11.39 -6.74
N ALA A 160 -0.59 -11.91 -5.59
CA ALA A 160 -1.42 -13.11 -5.51
C ALA A 160 -2.90 -12.83 -5.87
N THR A 161 -3.38 -11.60 -5.71
CA THR A 161 -4.80 -11.28 -5.91
C THR A 161 -5.28 -11.58 -7.34
N PRO A 162 -4.64 -11.11 -8.44
CA PRO A 162 -5.17 -11.35 -9.76
C PRO A 162 -5.32 -12.84 -10.09
N PRO A 163 -4.33 -13.73 -9.93
CA PRO A 163 -4.53 -15.15 -10.21
C PRO A 163 -5.50 -15.81 -9.24
N LEU A 164 -5.47 -15.48 -7.94
CA LEU A 164 -6.37 -16.04 -6.95
C LEU A 164 -7.84 -15.73 -7.28
N ILE A 165 -8.14 -14.46 -7.51
CA ILE A 165 -9.51 -14.02 -7.81
C ILE A 165 -9.95 -14.56 -9.17
N THR A 166 -9.07 -14.57 -10.18
CA THR A 166 -9.38 -15.17 -11.49
C THR A 166 -9.80 -16.63 -11.36
N LEU A 167 -9.07 -17.42 -10.56
CA LEU A 167 -9.44 -18.83 -10.32
C LEU A 167 -10.79 -18.93 -9.61
N ILE A 168 -11.03 -18.12 -8.59
CA ILE A 168 -12.36 -18.10 -7.91
C ILE A 168 -13.45 -17.77 -8.90
N VAL A 169 -13.26 -16.77 -9.76
CA VAL A 169 -14.25 -16.36 -10.75
C VAL A 169 -14.56 -17.47 -11.75
N ILE A 170 -13.54 -18.16 -12.26
CA ILE A 170 -13.71 -19.24 -13.23
C ILE A 170 -14.51 -20.42 -12.66
N TYR A 171 -14.24 -20.81 -11.41
CA TYR A 171 -14.84 -22.00 -10.83
C TYR A 171 -16.15 -21.74 -10.05
N PHE A 172 -16.32 -20.56 -9.48
CA PHE A 172 -17.41 -20.26 -8.53
C PHE A 172 -18.21 -18.98 -8.88
N GLY A 173 -17.80 -18.25 -9.93
CA GLY A 173 -18.35 -16.94 -10.27
C GLY A 173 -17.73 -15.80 -9.43
N TRP A 174 -17.85 -14.58 -9.95
CA TRP A 174 -17.17 -13.42 -9.35
C TRP A 174 -17.76 -13.02 -7.99
N GLN A 175 -19.05 -13.24 -7.77
CA GLN A 175 -19.71 -12.94 -6.50
C GLN A 175 -19.12 -13.77 -5.34
N ALA A 176 -18.71 -15.02 -5.63
CA ALA A 176 -18.12 -15.92 -4.63
C ALA A 176 -16.85 -15.35 -4.00
N SER A 177 -16.11 -14.49 -4.70
CA SER A 177 -14.90 -13.87 -4.18
C SER A 177 -15.17 -13.05 -2.90
N PHE A 178 -16.28 -12.32 -2.83
CA PHE A 178 -16.64 -11.53 -1.65
C PHE A 178 -16.93 -12.42 -0.44
N PHE A 179 -17.61 -13.53 -0.64
CA PHE A 179 -17.96 -14.48 0.44
C PHE A 179 -16.73 -15.23 0.94
N LEU A 180 -15.91 -15.77 0.02
CA LEU A 180 -14.71 -16.54 0.39
C LEU A 180 -13.69 -15.64 1.09
N LEU A 181 -13.48 -14.43 0.61
CA LEU A 181 -12.60 -13.47 1.27
C LEU A 181 -13.13 -13.08 2.66
N SER A 182 -14.44 -12.83 2.79
CA SER A 182 -15.05 -12.53 4.10
C SER A 182 -14.78 -13.64 5.11
N ILE A 183 -14.96 -14.90 4.74
CA ILE A 183 -14.67 -16.05 5.62
C ILE A 183 -13.19 -16.07 6.01
N LEU A 184 -12.28 -15.86 5.04
CA LEU A 184 -10.84 -15.85 5.26
C LEU A 184 -10.43 -14.79 6.30
N GLY A 185 -11.01 -13.59 6.19
CA GLY A 185 -10.73 -12.52 7.16
C GLY A 185 -11.29 -12.77 8.56
N VAL A 186 -12.48 -13.39 8.66
CA VAL A 186 -13.02 -13.81 9.95
C VAL A 186 -12.09 -14.84 10.61
N ILE A 187 -11.62 -15.83 9.84
CA ILE A 187 -10.66 -16.84 10.35
C ILE A 187 -9.38 -16.15 10.83
N GLY A 188 -8.80 -15.27 10.00
CA GLY A 188 -7.60 -14.48 10.36
C GLY A 188 -7.80 -13.67 11.65
N SER A 189 -8.95 -13.02 11.78
CA SER A 189 -9.31 -12.24 12.97
C SER A 189 -9.43 -13.09 14.22
N VAL A 190 -10.05 -14.27 14.12
CA VAL A 190 -10.19 -15.22 15.25
C VAL A 190 -8.82 -15.76 15.69
N ILE A 191 -7.96 -16.11 14.74
CA ILE A 191 -6.58 -16.55 15.02
C ILE A 191 -5.82 -15.43 15.76
N TRP A 192 -5.90 -14.21 15.24
CA TRP A 192 -5.28 -13.06 15.87
C TRP A 192 -5.81 -12.81 17.28
N TRP A 193 -7.12 -12.76 17.44
CA TRP A 193 -7.74 -12.49 18.75
C TRP A 193 -7.36 -13.52 19.81
N LYS A 194 -7.31 -14.79 19.45
CA LYS A 194 -6.98 -15.87 20.40
C LYS A 194 -5.50 -15.84 20.78
N TYR A 195 -4.61 -15.65 19.82
CA TYR A 195 -3.18 -15.78 20.03
C TYR A 195 -2.50 -14.48 20.47
N ALA A 196 -2.80 -13.35 19.85
CA ALA A 196 -2.10 -12.10 20.12
C ALA A 196 -2.42 -11.49 21.50
N ARG A 197 -1.45 -10.74 22.00
CA ARG A 197 -1.58 -9.86 23.18
C ARG A 197 -1.01 -8.48 22.82
N ASP A 198 -1.43 -7.44 23.56
CA ASP A 198 -0.91 -6.09 23.33
C ASP A 198 0.56 -5.97 23.75
N TRP A 199 0.94 -6.66 24.83
CA TRP A 199 2.30 -6.63 25.35
C TRP A 199 2.92 -8.02 25.46
N PRO A 200 4.26 -8.16 25.26
CA PRO A 200 4.93 -9.46 25.37
C PRO A 200 4.81 -10.13 26.76
N ASN A 201 4.78 -9.34 27.84
CA ASN A 201 4.64 -9.85 29.20
C ASN A 201 3.25 -10.39 29.54
N GLU A 202 2.24 -10.09 28.73
CA GLU A 202 0.88 -10.62 28.85
C GLU A 202 0.71 -12.00 28.19
N HIS A 203 1.70 -12.42 27.38
CA HIS A 203 1.59 -13.63 26.58
C HIS A 203 2.11 -14.86 27.34
N PRO A 204 1.30 -15.92 27.52
CA PRO A 204 1.66 -17.07 28.36
C PRO A 204 2.89 -17.85 27.85
N ASP A 205 3.13 -17.86 26.56
CA ASP A 205 4.23 -18.63 25.93
C ASP A 205 5.57 -17.83 25.88
N VAL A 206 5.61 -16.58 26.33
CA VAL A 206 6.82 -15.76 26.33
C VAL A 206 7.61 -16.01 27.60
N ASN A 207 8.86 -16.48 27.44
CA ASN A 207 9.75 -16.71 28.59
C ASN A 207 10.56 -15.47 28.97
N ALA A 208 11.20 -15.51 30.15
CA ALA A 208 11.96 -14.41 30.69
C ALA A 208 13.15 -14.01 29.77
N GLU A 209 13.72 -14.96 29.01
CA GLU A 209 14.82 -14.69 28.10
C GLU A 209 14.35 -13.91 26.86
N GLU A 210 13.16 -14.20 26.34
CA GLU A 210 12.57 -13.41 25.24
C GLU A 210 12.17 -12.02 25.72
N LEU A 211 11.61 -11.87 26.92
CA LEU A 211 11.32 -10.56 27.51
C LEU A 211 12.57 -9.71 27.67
N LYS A 212 13.68 -10.29 28.15
CA LYS A 212 14.96 -9.58 28.25
C LYS A 212 15.47 -9.15 26.88
N LEU A 213 15.29 -9.99 25.86
CA LEU A 213 15.74 -9.70 24.49
C LEU A 213 14.92 -8.56 23.85
N ILE A 214 13.62 -8.53 24.09
CA ILE A 214 12.73 -7.46 23.61
C ILE A 214 13.06 -6.15 24.32
N GLY A 215 13.37 -6.22 25.62
CA GLY A 215 13.67 -5.05 26.45
C GLY A 215 12.42 -4.28 26.87
N ASN A 216 12.64 -3.23 27.65
CA ASN A 216 11.55 -2.34 28.09
C ASN A 216 11.37 -1.26 27.01
N ASN A 217 10.50 -1.54 26.05
CA ASN A 217 10.12 -0.56 25.04
C ASN A 217 9.14 0.44 25.68
N ASN A 218 9.65 1.37 26.47
CA ASN A 218 8.90 2.56 26.83
C ASN A 218 8.71 3.37 25.54
N LEU A 219 7.61 3.07 24.85
CA LEU A 219 7.10 3.93 23.80
C LEU A 219 6.69 5.21 24.53
N GLY A 220 7.60 6.20 24.57
CA GLY A 220 7.32 7.49 25.18
C GLY A 220 5.99 8.00 24.65
N ASP A 221 5.25 8.67 25.53
CA ASP A 221 4.03 9.42 25.20
C ASP A 221 4.38 10.58 24.25
N ASN A 222 4.85 10.28 23.06
CA ASN A 222 5.00 11.24 21.98
C ASN A 222 3.59 11.61 21.49
N GLN A 223 2.93 12.45 22.31
CA GLN A 223 1.66 13.03 21.94
C GLN A 223 1.86 13.83 20.66
N ILE A 224 1.18 13.40 19.61
CA ILE A 224 1.11 14.18 18.38
C ILE A 224 0.34 15.45 18.71
N THR A 225 1.07 16.54 18.93
CA THR A 225 0.49 17.86 19.20
C THR A 225 0.08 18.54 17.88
N TRP A 226 -0.98 19.34 17.92
CA TRP A 226 -1.43 20.11 16.75
C TRP A 226 -0.33 21.01 16.19
N SER A 227 0.53 21.57 17.05
CA SER A 227 1.69 22.37 16.64
C SER A 227 2.68 21.57 15.79
N LEU A 228 2.91 20.31 16.14
CA LEU A 228 3.79 19.39 15.39
C LEU A 228 3.21 19.09 14.00
N ILE A 229 1.92 18.80 13.91
CA ILE A 229 1.22 18.58 12.63
C ILE A 229 1.34 19.83 11.76
N LYS A 230 1.05 21.01 12.33
CA LYS A 230 1.16 22.29 11.61
C LYS A 230 2.57 22.52 11.07
N ASN A 231 3.60 22.29 11.87
CA ASN A 231 5.00 22.46 11.45
C ASN A 231 5.38 21.53 10.30
N VAL A 232 4.89 20.28 10.31
CA VAL A 232 5.11 19.32 9.22
C VAL A 232 4.36 19.74 7.95
N LEU A 233 3.10 20.17 8.08
CA LEU A 233 2.27 20.60 6.95
C LEU A 233 2.73 21.93 6.32
N THR A 234 3.46 22.77 7.06
CA THR A 234 4.01 24.03 6.52
C THR A 234 5.44 23.89 5.99
N ASN A 235 6.07 22.73 6.16
CA ASN A 235 7.44 22.49 5.67
C ASN A 235 7.43 22.26 4.16
N THR A 236 8.02 23.18 3.41
CA THR A 236 8.08 23.14 1.95
C THR A 236 8.71 21.84 1.42
N ASN A 237 9.76 21.33 2.07
CA ASN A 237 10.40 20.08 1.65
C ASN A 237 9.48 18.87 1.83
N VAL A 238 8.67 18.83 2.90
CA VAL A 238 7.67 17.78 3.13
C VAL A 238 6.56 17.86 2.09
N LEU A 239 6.08 19.07 1.77
CA LEU A 239 5.03 19.26 0.75
C LEU A 239 5.53 18.87 -0.64
N LEU A 240 6.73 19.30 -1.05
CA LEU A 240 7.35 18.93 -2.33
C LEU A 240 7.53 17.42 -2.43
N LEU A 241 7.99 16.78 -1.35
CA LEU A 241 8.14 15.33 -1.30
C LEU A 241 6.79 14.62 -1.40
N SER A 242 5.74 15.13 -0.73
CA SER A 242 4.39 14.58 -0.81
C SER A 242 3.78 14.74 -2.20
N LEU A 243 4.01 15.86 -2.88
CA LEU A 243 3.58 16.05 -4.27
C LEU A 243 4.33 15.12 -5.23
N SER A 244 5.63 14.94 -5.02
CA SER A 244 6.42 13.97 -5.78
C SER A 244 5.91 12.54 -5.58
N TYR A 245 5.58 12.17 -4.34
CA TYR A 245 5.06 10.86 -3.99
C TYR A 245 3.62 10.63 -4.49
N LEU A 246 2.80 11.69 -4.55
CA LEU A 246 1.51 11.69 -5.23
C LEU A 246 1.67 11.28 -6.70
N CYS A 247 2.64 11.90 -7.40
CA CYS A 247 2.89 11.61 -8.80
C CYS A 247 3.38 10.16 -9.02
N MET A 248 4.25 9.66 -8.16
CA MET A 248 4.69 8.26 -8.16
C MET A 248 3.52 7.31 -7.94
N ASN A 249 2.70 7.60 -6.94
CA ASN A 249 1.53 6.78 -6.62
C ASN A 249 0.43 6.86 -7.68
N TYR A 250 0.31 7.95 -8.45
CA TYR A 250 -0.55 7.98 -9.63
C TYR A 250 -0.22 6.81 -10.57
N VAL A 251 1.07 6.62 -10.89
CA VAL A 251 1.52 5.49 -11.72
C VAL A 251 1.26 4.15 -11.03
N PHE A 252 1.57 4.03 -9.74
CA PHE A 252 1.27 2.81 -8.96
C PHE A 252 -0.19 2.39 -9.08
N TYR A 253 -1.13 3.35 -8.94
CA TYR A 253 -2.56 3.06 -8.97
C TYR A 253 -3.11 2.75 -10.36
N ILE A 254 -2.44 3.16 -11.46
CA ILE A 254 -2.75 2.67 -12.81
C ILE A 254 -2.65 1.14 -12.82
N PHE A 255 -1.54 0.59 -12.34
CA PHE A 255 -1.33 -0.85 -12.28
C PHE A 255 -2.27 -1.54 -11.30
N PHE A 256 -2.39 -0.98 -10.11
CA PHE A 256 -3.19 -1.59 -9.06
C PHE A 256 -4.69 -1.69 -9.41
N SER A 257 -5.22 -0.70 -10.13
CA SER A 257 -6.65 -0.60 -10.44
C SER A 257 -7.02 -1.14 -11.83
N TRP A 258 -6.18 -0.92 -12.84
CA TRP A 258 -6.58 -1.07 -14.22
C TRP A 258 -5.82 -2.11 -15.03
N LEU A 259 -4.68 -2.61 -14.53
CA LEU A 259 -3.81 -3.51 -15.28
C LEU A 259 -4.55 -4.76 -15.77
N PHE A 260 -5.30 -5.44 -14.91
CA PHE A 260 -6.02 -6.66 -15.30
C PHE A 260 -7.03 -6.38 -16.43
N ILE A 261 -7.81 -5.31 -16.29
CA ILE A 261 -8.81 -4.90 -17.30
C ILE A 261 -8.12 -4.54 -18.62
N TYR A 262 -6.99 -3.81 -18.56
CA TYR A 262 -6.18 -3.48 -19.73
C TYR A 262 -5.67 -4.74 -20.45
N LEU A 263 -5.14 -5.72 -19.74
CA LEU A 263 -4.63 -6.96 -20.33
C LEU A 263 -5.76 -7.76 -21.02
N VAL A 264 -6.91 -7.87 -20.39
CA VAL A 264 -8.03 -8.66 -20.92
C VAL A 264 -8.75 -7.91 -22.06
N ASN A 265 -9.09 -6.64 -21.87
CA ASN A 265 -9.93 -5.90 -22.83
C ASN A 265 -9.15 -5.32 -24.01
N GLU A 266 -7.94 -4.79 -23.75
CA GLU A 266 -7.15 -4.09 -24.78
C GLU A 266 -6.12 -5.01 -25.44
N ARG A 267 -5.49 -5.87 -24.63
CA ARG A 267 -4.45 -6.78 -25.13
C ARG A 267 -4.97 -8.16 -25.51
N ASN A 268 -6.28 -8.41 -25.36
CA ASN A 268 -6.97 -9.64 -25.74
C ASN A 268 -6.40 -10.91 -25.11
N PHE A 269 -5.80 -10.81 -23.93
CA PHE A 269 -5.43 -11.99 -23.16
C PHE A 269 -6.68 -12.68 -22.63
N SER A 270 -6.65 -14.00 -22.56
CA SER A 270 -7.70 -14.74 -21.87
C SER A 270 -7.76 -14.31 -20.39
N ILE A 271 -8.91 -14.51 -19.75
CA ILE A 271 -9.10 -14.17 -18.32
C ILE A 271 -8.04 -14.83 -17.45
N LEU A 272 -7.71 -16.10 -17.75
CA LEU A 272 -6.70 -16.86 -17.01
C LEU A 272 -5.30 -16.28 -17.21
N GLU A 273 -4.89 -16.07 -18.46
CA GLU A 273 -3.60 -15.46 -18.78
C GLU A 273 -3.47 -14.07 -18.19
N GLY A 274 -4.49 -13.21 -18.37
CA GLY A 274 -4.54 -11.86 -17.80
C GLY A 274 -4.39 -11.87 -16.29
N GLY A 275 -5.01 -12.83 -15.59
CA GLY A 275 -4.88 -12.99 -14.15
C GLY A 275 -3.44 -13.29 -13.69
N PHE A 276 -2.77 -14.22 -14.35
CA PHE A 276 -1.38 -14.56 -14.04
C PHE A 276 -0.41 -13.46 -14.47
N LEU A 277 -0.57 -12.91 -15.67
CA LEU A 277 0.31 -11.86 -16.19
C LEU A 277 0.20 -10.56 -15.38
N ALA A 278 -0.97 -10.24 -14.83
CA ALA A 278 -1.16 -9.08 -13.96
C ALA A 278 -0.37 -9.17 -12.63
N SER A 279 0.14 -10.34 -12.26
CA SER A 279 1.01 -10.50 -11.07
C SER A 279 2.44 -10.04 -11.32
N LEU A 280 2.92 -10.12 -12.57
CA LEU A 280 4.33 -9.87 -12.92
C LEU A 280 4.82 -8.48 -12.51
N PRO A 281 4.10 -7.37 -12.76
CA PRO A 281 4.51 -6.06 -12.29
C PRO A 281 4.70 -6.00 -10.77
N PHE A 282 3.82 -6.60 -9.99
CA PHE A 282 3.94 -6.59 -8.52
C PHE A 282 5.15 -7.38 -8.03
N LEU A 283 5.50 -8.49 -8.68
CA LEU A 283 6.73 -9.24 -8.39
C LEU A 283 7.97 -8.42 -8.73
N MET A 284 7.99 -7.77 -9.91
CA MET A 284 9.07 -6.85 -10.29
C MET A 284 9.15 -5.65 -9.34
N GLY A 285 8.01 -5.18 -8.83
CA GLY A 285 7.93 -4.13 -7.83
C GLY A 285 8.61 -4.52 -6.51
N ALA A 286 8.42 -5.74 -6.04
CA ALA A 286 9.09 -6.23 -4.84
C ALA A 286 10.63 -6.23 -5.00
N ILE A 287 11.12 -6.63 -6.18
CA ILE A 287 12.55 -6.56 -6.51
C ILE A 287 13.00 -5.09 -6.56
N GLY A 288 12.26 -4.23 -7.25
CA GLY A 288 12.56 -2.80 -7.39
C GLY A 288 12.68 -2.10 -6.05
N ALA A 289 11.71 -2.29 -5.15
CA ALA A 289 11.72 -1.70 -3.81
C ALA A 289 12.94 -2.12 -2.99
N THR A 290 13.30 -3.41 -3.04
CA THR A 290 14.49 -3.94 -2.35
C THR A 290 15.77 -3.33 -2.89
N VAL A 291 15.93 -3.32 -4.22
CA VAL A 291 17.11 -2.77 -4.90
C VAL A 291 17.23 -1.27 -4.64
N GLY A 292 16.11 -0.54 -4.69
CA GLY A 292 16.07 0.91 -4.47
C GLY A 292 16.48 1.32 -3.07
N GLY A 293 15.97 0.62 -2.06
CA GLY A 293 16.38 0.85 -0.66
C GLY A 293 17.87 0.62 -0.46
N TYR A 294 18.38 -0.54 -0.90
CA TYR A 294 19.79 -0.87 -0.79
C TYR A 294 20.71 0.11 -1.56
N MET A 295 20.30 0.52 -2.76
CA MET A 295 21.02 1.49 -3.57
C MET A 295 21.06 2.86 -2.89
N CYS A 296 19.95 3.31 -2.31
CA CYS A 296 19.86 4.57 -1.58
C CYS A 296 20.82 4.59 -0.40
N ASP A 297 20.82 3.54 0.44
CA ASP A 297 21.70 3.44 1.61
C ASP A 297 23.19 3.46 1.24
N ARG A 298 23.56 2.77 0.16
CA ARG A 298 24.95 2.77 -0.33
C ARG A 298 25.39 4.10 -0.94
N LEU A 299 24.51 4.71 -1.74
CA LEU A 299 24.82 5.97 -2.40
C LEU A 299 24.90 7.12 -1.41
N GLN A 300 24.05 7.15 -0.37
CA GLN A 300 24.16 8.16 0.70
C GLN A 300 25.56 8.18 1.33
N LYS A 301 26.16 6.99 1.54
CA LYS A 301 27.50 6.87 2.11
C LYS A 301 28.62 7.27 1.14
N LYS A 302 28.41 7.13 -0.18
CA LYS A 302 29.44 7.40 -1.22
C LYS A 302 29.40 8.82 -1.75
N VAL A 303 28.22 9.37 -2.02
CA VAL A 303 28.04 10.64 -2.73
C VAL A 303 27.27 11.68 -1.88
N GLY A 304 27.05 11.38 -0.61
CA GLY A 304 26.33 12.23 0.31
C GLY A 304 24.80 12.12 0.19
N PRO A 305 24.07 12.69 1.19
CA PRO A 305 22.62 12.49 1.31
C PRO A 305 21.84 13.04 0.12
N THR A 306 22.22 14.20 -0.42
CA THR A 306 21.50 14.81 -1.55
C THR A 306 21.44 13.90 -2.79
N TRP A 307 22.61 13.49 -3.29
CA TRP A 307 22.68 12.63 -4.47
C TRP A 307 22.35 11.17 -4.15
N GLY A 308 22.58 10.73 -2.92
CA GLY A 308 22.21 9.41 -2.45
C GLY A 308 20.71 9.13 -2.55
N HIS A 309 19.86 10.15 -2.34
CA HIS A 309 18.43 10.05 -2.54
C HIS A 309 17.99 10.34 -3.98
N ARG A 310 18.60 11.34 -4.64
CA ARG A 310 18.20 11.76 -5.99
C ARG A 310 18.47 10.72 -7.07
N ILE A 311 19.63 10.07 -7.05
CA ILE A 311 20.01 9.09 -8.09
C ILE A 311 19.00 7.94 -8.19
N PRO A 312 18.60 7.26 -7.09
CA PRO A 312 17.59 6.21 -7.18
C PRO A 312 16.25 6.70 -7.71
N VAL A 313 15.82 7.92 -7.34
CA VAL A 313 14.56 8.49 -7.82
C VAL A 313 14.63 8.82 -9.32
N ILE A 314 15.74 9.34 -9.82
CA ILE A 314 15.96 9.56 -11.25
C ILE A 314 15.90 8.22 -12.02
N LEU A 315 16.66 7.22 -11.54
CA LEU A 315 16.71 5.88 -12.14
C LEU A 315 15.40 5.11 -12.01
N GLY A 316 14.52 5.50 -11.11
CA GLY A 316 13.18 4.95 -11.00
C GLY A 316 12.19 5.65 -11.93
N LEU A 317 12.03 6.96 -11.80
CA LEU A 317 10.95 7.70 -12.47
C LEU A 317 11.16 7.84 -13.99
N ILE A 318 12.38 8.11 -14.47
CA ILE A 318 12.62 8.28 -15.92
C ILE A 318 12.40 6.96 -16.69
N PRO A 319 13.06 5.84 -16.32
CA PRO A 319 12.82 4.59 -17.03
C PRO A 319 11.38 4.07 -16.87
N SER A 320 10.72 4.32 -15.72
CA SER A 320 9.31 3.93 -15.56
C SER A 320 8.41 4.63 -16.58
N GLY A 321 8.58 5.96 -16.77
CA GLY A 321 7.85 6.71 -17.78
C GLY A 321 8.11 6.19 -19.20
N ALA A 322 9.38 5.93 -19.54
CA ALA A 322 9.76 5.38 -20.85
C ALA A 322 9.14 3.98 -21.08
N CYS A 323 9.23 3.08 -20.08
CA CYS A 323 8.62 1.74 -20.16
C CYS A 323 7.09 1.82 -20.27
N LEU A 324 6.46 2.76 -19.58
CA LEU A 324 5.01 2.93 -19.64
C LEU A 324 4.55 3.35 -21.05
N ILE A 325 5.23 4.32 -21.66
CA ILE A 325 4.95 4.74 -23.04
C ILE A 325 5.22 3.58 -24.01
N PHE A 326 6.39 2.93 -23.92
CA PHE A 326 6.71 1.80 -24.80
C PHE A 326 5.70 0.66 -24.66
N GLY A 327 5.33 0.30 -23.42
CA GLY A 327 4.35 -0.74 -23.15
C GLY A 327 2.95 -0.41 -23.65
N SER A 328 2.58 0.89 -23.74
CA SER A 328 1.29 1.31 -24.29
C SER A 328 1.22 1.27 -25.81
N ILE A 329 2.31 1.63 -26.51
CA ILE A 329 2.33 1.73 -27.99
C ILE A 329 2.72 0.43 -28.70
N THR A 330 3.42 -0.50 -28.01
CA THR A 330 3.87 -1.75 -28.65
C THR A 330 2.69 -2.63 -29.01
N GLN A 331 2.70 -3.21 -30.23
CA GLN A 331 1.63 -4.09 -30.70
C GLN A 331 1.76 -5.50 -30.13
N ASN A 332 2.96 -5.95 -29.79
CA ASN A 332 3.16 -7.28 -29.22
C ASN A 332 2.66 -7.31 -27.76
N PRO A 333 1.63 -8.11 -27.42
CA PRO A 333 1.04 -8.11 -26.08
C PRO A 333 2.00 -8.57 -25.00
N TYR A 334 2.90 -9.52 -25.28
CA TYR A 334 3.88 -10.01 -24.30
C TYR A 334 4.97 -8.98 -24.04
N LEU A 335 5.44 -8.26 -25.07
CA LEU A 335 6.37 -7.15 -24.88
C LEU A 335 5.73 -6.00 -24.09
N ALA A 336 4.43 -5.75 -24.28
CA ALA A 336 3.69 -4.80 -23.44
C ALA A 336 3.75 -5.21 -21.96
N VAL A 337 3.43 -6.48 -21.65
CA VAL A 337 3.49 -7.01 -20.27
C VAL A 337 4.88 -6.87 -19.67
N VAL A 338 5.93 -7.25 -20.41
CA VAL A 338 7.31 -7.13 -19.91
C VAL A 338 7.67 -5.68 -19.65
N SER A 339 7.34 -4.78 -20.57
CA SER A 339 7.60 -3.34 -20.40
C SER A 339 6.86 -2.75 -19.20
N LEU A 340 5.58 -3.12 -19.03
CA LEU A 340 4.78 -2.70 -17.89
C LEU A 340 5.29 -3.29 -16.56
N ALA A 341 5.77 -4.52 -16.56
CA ALA A 341 6.40 -5.12 -15.39
C ALA A 341 7.70 -4.38 -15.00
N LEU A 342 8.53 -4.05 -15.97
CA LEU A 342 9.74 -3.22 -15.76
C LEU A 342 9.37 -1.82 -15.28
N CYS A 343 8.34 -1.18 -15.86
CA CYS A 343 7.83 0.11 -15.41
C CYS A 343 7.52 0.08 -13.91
N PHE A 344 6.77 -0.93 -13.46
CA PHE A 344 6.39 -1.06 -12.06
C PHE A 344 7.59 -1.37 -11.15
N GLY A 345 8.56 -2.16 -11.64
CA GLY A 345 9.83 -2.38 -10.97
C GLY A 345 10.62 -1.09 -10.76
N PHE A 346 10.71 -0.25 -11.80
CA PHE A 346 11.38 1.04 -11.72
C PHE A 346 10.64 2.03 -10.82
N ILE A 347 9.31 2.11 -10.88
CA ILE A 347 8.54 2.99 -9.98
C ILE A 347 8.73 2.59 -8.52
N GLN A 348 8.72 1.30 -8.21
CA GLN A 348 8.92 0.78 -6.85
C GLN A 348 10.36 0.91 -6.35
N LEU A 349 11.34 1.05 -7.23
CA LEU A 349 12.73 1.38 -6.86
C LEU A 349 12.81 2.70 -6.09
N THR A 350 11.87 3.61 -6.30
CA THR A 350 11.82 4.91 -5.63
C THR A 350 11.21 4.84 -4.21
N GLU A 351 10.52 3.77 -3.84
CA GLU A 351 9.78 3.65 -2.57
C GLU A 351 10.69 3.84 -1.35
N GLY A 352 11.78 3.08 -1.25
CA GLY A 352 12.77 3.23 -0.19
C GLY A 352 13.36 4.64 -0.09
N PRO A 353 13.85 5.24 -1.17
CA PRO A 353 14.25 6.64 -1.24
C PRO A 353 13.24 7.65 -0.74
N TYR A 354 11.94 7.52 -1.05
CA TYR A 354 10.90 8.42 -0.54
C TYR A 354 10.80 8.36 0.99
N TRP A 355 10.73 7.15 1.55
CA TRP A 355 10.65 6.95 3.00
C TRP A 355 11.94 7.35 3.72
N SER A 356 13.10 7.14 3.12
CA SER A 356 14.37 7.63 3.63
C SER A 356 14.46 9.17 3.60
N THR A 357 13.95 9.79 2.52
CA THR A 357 13.93 11.25 2.39
C THR A 357 13.03 11.90 3.43
N ILE A 358 11.82 11.37 3.66
CA ILE A 358 10.93 11.96 4.69
C ILE A 358 11.53 11.85 6.09
N ALA A 359 12.17 10.73 6.43
CA ALA A 359 12.86 10.57 7.69
C ALA A 359 14.01 11.59 7.83
N PHE A 360 14.75 11.84 6.75
CA PHE A 360 15.84 12.82 6.72
C PHE A 360 15.35 14.27 6.86
N VAL A 361 14.27 14.64 6.15
CA VAL A 361 13.73 16.00 6.12
C VAL A 361 12.95 16.34 7.39
N SER A 362 12.20 15.37 7.93
CA SER A 362 11.32 15.60 9.10
C SER A 362 12.02 15.36 10.44
N ARG A 363 13.14 14.65 10.47
CA ARG A 363 13.95 14.34 11.69
C ARG A 363 13.09 13.86 12.88
N GLU A 364 13.02 14.67 13.94
CA GLU A 364 12.26 14.39 15.17
C GLU A 364 10.75 14.16 14.88
N ASN A 365 10.25 14.68 13.75
CA ASN A 365 8.87 14.59 13.31
C ASN A 365 8.66 13.53 12.22
N ALA A 366 9.57 12.56 12.06
CA ALA A 366 9.54 11.59 10.97
C ALA A 366 8.23 10.79 10.88
N GLN A 367 7.59 10.48 12.01
CA GLN A 367 6.31 9.77 12.03
C GLN A 367 5.17 10.63 11.44
N ALA A 368 5.07 11.89 11.88
CA ALA A 368 4.08 12.82 11.34
C ALA A 368 4.35 13.14 9.87
N GLY A 369 5.63 13.33 9.51
CA GLY A 369 6.06 13.50 8.13
C GLY A 369 5.67 12.32 7.24
N GLY A 370 5.89 11.09 7.71
CA GLY A 370 5.47 9.86 7.04
C GLY A 370 3.95 9.78 6.85
N GLY A 371 3.17 10.24 7.82
CA GLY A 371 1.71 10.35 7.70
C GLY A 371 1.30 11.30 6.58
N VAL A 372 1.92 12.49 6.51
CA VAL A 372 1.65 13.48 5.44
C VAL A 372 2.09 12.94 4.08
N LEU A 373 3.27 12.33 4.00
CA LEU A 373 3.77 11.69 2.78
C LEU A 373 2.78 10.64 2.26
N ASN A 374 2.35 9.72 3.12
CA ASN A 374 1.46 8.63 2.73
C ASN A 374 0.05 9.13 2.34
N THR A 375 -0.47 10.13 3.06
CA THR A 375 -1.73 10.80 2.68
C THR A 375 -1.59 11.45 1.29
N GLY A 376 -0.50 12.19 1.06
CA GLY A 376 -0.19 12.77 -0.26
C GLY A 376 -0.11 11.72 -1.35
N GLY A 377 0.59 10.61 -1.11
CA GLY A 377 0.68 9.49 -2.05
C GLY A 377 -0.68 8.90 -2.41
N ASN A 378 -1.54 8.64 -1.42
CA ASN A 378 -2.87 8.08 -1.67
C ASN A 378 -3.77 9.02 -2.50
N LEU A 379 -3.58 10.35 -2.42
CA LEU A 379 -4.27 11.29 -3.31
C LEU A 379 -3.95 11.03 -4.79
N GLY A 380 -2.73 10.54 -5.11
CA GLY A 380 -2.40 10.08 -6.46
C GLY A 380 -3.34 8.98 -6.96
N GLY A 381 -3.67 8.03 -6.08
CA GLY A 381 -4.65 6.98 -6.38
C GLY A 381 -6.09 7.49 -6.50
N VAL A 382 -6.48 8.44 -5.62
CA VAL A 382 -7.78 9.11 -5.71
C VAL A 382 -7.98 9.76 -7.09
N ILE A 383 -6.91 10.35 -7.65
CA ILE A 383 -6.93 10.98 -8.96
C ILE A 383 -6.86 9.93 -10.08
N ALA A 384 -5.91 8.98 -10.01
CA ALA A 384 -5.66 8.02 -11.06
C ALA A 384 -6.86 7.13 -11.37
N THR A 385 -7.53 6.60 -10.34
CA THR A 385 -8.58 5.59 -10.55
C THR A 385 -9.78 6.08 -11.36
N PRO A 386 -10.35 7.29 -11.16
CA PRO A 386 -11.41 7.80 -12.00
C PRO A 386 -10.89 8.47 -13.30
N LEU A 387 -9.67 9.01 -13.30
CA LEU A 387 -9.14 9.74 -14.46
C LEU A 387 -8.78 8.80 -15.61
N ILE A 388 -8.22 7.62 -15.33
CA ILE A 388 -7.84 6.65 -16.37
C ILE A 388 -9.03 6.26 -17.26
N PRO A 389 -10.19 5.82 -16.75
CA PRO A 389 -11.31 5.47 -17.62
C PRO A 389 -11.91 6.66 -18.37
N ILE A 390 -11.81 7.88 -17.83
CA ILE A 390 -12.22 9.10 -18.54
C ILE A 390 -11.31 9.33 -19.75
N LEU A 391 -9.98 9.18 -19.56
CA LEU A 391 -9.02 9.30 -20.66
C LEU A 391 -9.20 8.20 -21.70
N VAL A 392 -9.48 6.96 -21.28
CA VAL A 392 -9.79 5.85 -22.19
C VAL A 392 -11.05 6.13 -23.00
N ALA A 393 -12.11 6.65 -22.37
CA ALA A 393 -13.38 6.94 -23.05
C ALA A 393 -13.28 8.12 -24.03
N GLN A 394 -12.44 9.12 -23.75
CA GLN A 394 -12.25 10.30 -24.61
C GLN A 394 -11.20 10.11 -25.71
N PHE A 395 -10.23 9.28 -25.45
CA PHE A 395 -9.09 9.04 -26.35
C PHE A 395 -8.88 7.53 -26.53
N ASP A 396 -7.90 6.95 -25.83
CA ASP A 396 -7.56 5.54 -25.87
C ASP A 396 -6.72 5.12 -24.66
N TRP A 397 -6.37 3.82 -24.61
CA TRP A 397 -5.48 3.29 -23.58
C TRP A 397 -4.05 3.81 -23.67
N VAL A 398 -3.57 4.20 -24.86
CA VAL A 398 -2.22 4.71 -25.05
C VAL A 398 -2.08 6.06 -24.34
N ILE A 399 -3.03 6.97 -24.54
CA ILE A 399 -3.05 8.28 -23.86
C ILE A 399 -3.26 8.10 -22.36
N ALA A 400 -4.19 7.24 -21.95
CA ALA A 400 -4.48 6.98 -20.56
C ALA A 400 -3.23 6.48 -19.79
N LEU A 401 -2.53 5.48 -20.31
CA LEU A 401 -1.29 4.98 -19.70
C LEU A 401 -0.16 6.00 -19.80
N SER A 402 0.02 6.67 -20.95
CA SER A 402 1.07 7.67 -21.13
C SER A 402 0.93 8.88 -20.20
N SER A 403 -0.29 9.15 -19.68
CA SER A 403 -0.48 10.17 -18.64
C SER A 403 0.40 9.88 -17.39
N GLY A 404 0.62 8.60 -17.07
CA GLY A 404 1.53 8.21 -15.99
C GLY A 404 2.98 8.65 -16.22
N ALA A 405 3.44 8.70 -17.48
CA ALA A 405 4.78 9.21 -17.77
C ALA A 405 4.90 10.72 -17.50
N VAL A 406 3.85 11.50 -17.76
CA VAL A 406 3.78 12.92 -17.41
C VAL A 406 3.88 13.09 -15.89
N PHE A 407 3.11 12.31 -15.13
CA PHE A 407 3.19 12.32 -13.67
C PHE A 407 4.56 11.87 -13.15
N ALA A 408 5.19 10.87 -13.77
CA ALA A 408 6.54 10.45 -13.38
C ALA A 408 7.56 11.60 -13.55
N VAL A 409 7.51 12.35 -14.66
CA VAL A 409 8.35 13.52 -14.89
C VAL A 409 8.04 14.64 -13.88
N MET A 410 6.77 14.94 -13.64
CA MET A 410 6.36 15.93 -12.62
C MET A 410 6.87 15.53 -11.24
N GLY A 411 6.74 14.25 -10.87
CA GLY A 411 7.25 13.72 -9.61
C GLY A 411 8.76 13.92 -9.46
N LEU A 412 9.52 13.67 -10.52
CA LEU A 412 10.95 13.93 -10.55
C LEU A 412 11.25 15.42 -10.35
N VAL A 413 10.55 16.30 -11.05
CA VAL A 413 10.74 17.76 -10.92
C VAL A 413 10.52 18.19 -9.47
N PHE A 414 9.40 17.81 -8.83
CA PHE A 414 9.15 18.13 -7.42
C PHE A 414 10.26 17.59 -6.51
N PHE A 415 10.72 16.36 -6.73
CA PHE A 415 11.80 15.77 -5.92
C PHE A 415 13.13 16.52 -6.03
N MET A 416 13.46 17.03 -7.23
CA MET A 416 14.70 17.77 -7.47
C MET A 416 14.74 19.13 -6.75
N PHE A 417 13.57 19.72 -6.43
CA PHE A 417 13.48 20.97 -5.67
C PHE A 417 13.63 20.79 -4.16
N ILE A 418 13.66 19.56 -3.63
CA ILE A 418 13.85 19.31 -2.20
C ILE A 418 15.24 19.77 -1.77
N ASN A 419 15.30 20.58 -0.72
CA ASN A 419 16.55 21.12 -0.19
C ASN A 419 17.07 20.23 0.95
N PHE A 420 18.15 19.49 0.69
CA PHE A 420 18.81 18.64 1.66
C PHE A 420 19.86 19.41 2.51
N LYS A 421 20.31 20.60 2.07
CA LYS A 421 21.40 21.36 2.71
C LYS A 421 21.00 22.01 4.03
N GLU A 422 19.77 22.51 4.16
CA GLU A 422 19.27 23.12 5.40
C GLU A 422 19.37 22.16 6.59
N ASN A 423 19.19 20.87 6.34
CA ASN A 423 19.25 19.87 7.39
C ASN A 423 20.68 19.46 7.78
N ILE A 424 21.66 19.61 6.89
CA ILE A 424 23.06 19.33 7.17
C ILE A 424 23.64 20.41 8.09
N ASN A 425 23.41 21.68 7.76
CA ASN A 425 23.91 22.82 8.54
C ASN A 425 23.34 22.89 9.96
N ASN A 426 22.07 22.54 10.16
CA ASN A 426 21.44 22.50 11.48
C ASN A 426 21.93 21.31 12.36
N GLY A 427 22.54 20.28 11.76
CA GLY A 427 23.13 19.14 12.48
C GLY A 427 24.56 19.41 12.97
N GLU A 428 25.32 20.25 12.27
CA GLU A 428 26.67 20.63 12.65
C GLU A 428 26.72 21.69 13.77
N MET A 429 25.69 22.54 13.88
CA MET A 429 25.56 23.54 14.97
C MET A 429 25.09 22.94 16.31
N ARG A 430 24.72 21.65 16.38
CA ARG A 430 24.31 20.96 17.62
C ARG A 430 25.32 19.91 18.13
N LYS A 431 26.49 19.78 17.49
CA LYS A 431 27.66 19.06 18.02
C LYS A 431 28.64 20.03 18.68
#